data_8a13e533a99bfdb9cc355b0b412c868d
#
_entry.id   8a13e533a99bfdb9cc355b0b412c868d
#
_cell.length_a   1.000
_cell.length_b   1.000
_cell.length_c   1.000
_cell.angle_alpha   90.00
_cell.angle_beta   90.00
_cell.angle_gamma   90.00
#
_symmetry.space_group_name_H-M   'P 1'
#
loop_
_entity.id
_entity.type
_entity.pdbx_description
1 polymer ?
#
loop_
_entity_poly.entity_id
_entity_poly.type
_entity_poly.pdbx_seq_one_letter_code
_entity_poly.pdbx_strand_id
1 'polypeptide(L)'
;MQKNAVFLTTVILGDPRCASLIFLIAYALPFAALHSCSCGYFLGLKQIRLPALSQLFEQLVRIFFVIFLYTADAHTAFTPSVAIAVLGIVGGEIAATFLCIHKLRTAGQPFSPHREPALSAVPPLLFSALPLTASRVLLNLFQSLEAISIPLALQKYGMSISASLSTYGILTGIALPCILFPSALTNSISTMLLP
;
A
#
# COMPACT_ATOMS: atom_id res chain seq x y z
N MET A 1 5.24 17.25 -6.81
CA MET A 1 4.17 16.23 -6.95
C MET A 1 2.85 16.78 -7.47
N GLN A 2 2.38 17.93 -7.00
CA GLN A 2 1.08 18.49 -7.42
C GLN A 2 0.93 18.74 -8.93
N LYS A 3 1.95 19.27 -9.61
CA LYS A 3 1.92 19.50 -11.07
C LYS A 3 1.86 18.22 -11.91
N ASN A 4 2.41 17.11 -11.38
CA ASN A 4 2.44 15.83 -12.09
C ASN A 4 1.16 15.00 -11.85
N ALA A 5 0.40 15.25 -10.78
CA ALA A 5 -0.85 14.54 -10.50
C ALA A 5 -1.91 14.83 -11.57
N VAL A 6 -2.03 16.07 -12.01
CA VAL A 6 -2.95 16.48 -13.09
C VAL A 6 -2.55 15.82 -14.42
N PHE A 7 -1.26 15.77 -14.72
CA PHE A 7 -0.74 15.12 -15.92
C PHE A 7 -1.02 13.60 -15.89
N LEU A 8 -0.78 12.95 -14.75
CA LEU A 8 -1.06 11.52 -14.56
C LEU A 8 -2.54 11.19 -14.74
N THR A 9 -3.43 12.02 -14.20
CA THR A 9 -4.88 11.76 -14.29
C THR A 9 -5.46 12.03 -15.67
N THR A 10 -4.98 13.05 -16.36
CA THR A 10 -5.50 13.42 -17.70
C THR A 10 -4.90 12.56 -18.82
N VAL A 11 -3.61 12.22 -18.74
CA VAL A 11 -2.90 11.51 -19.82
C VAL A 11 -2.92 9.99 -19.64
N ILE A 12 -2.80 9.50 -18.41
CA ILE A 12 -2.68 8.05 -18.14
C ILE A 12 -4.03 7.43 -17.76
N LEU A 13 -4.80 8.07 -16.87
CA LEU A 13 -6.08 7.53 -16.40
C LEU A 13 -7.30 8.00 -17.21
N GLY A 14 -7.19 9.12 -17.95
CA GLY A 14 -8.28 9.64 -18.77
C GLY A 14 -9.49 10.17 -17.98
N ASP A 15 -9.42 10.22 -16.64
CA ASP A 15 -10.52 10.70 -15.78
C ASP A 15 -10.02 11.75 -14.77
N PRO A 16 -10.45 13.02 -14.90
CA PRO A 16 -10.05 14.09 -13.98
C PRO A 16 -10.57 13.90 -12.54
N ARG A 17 -11.57 13.03 -12.34
CA ARG A 17 -12.11 12.72 -10.99
C ARG A 17 -11.10 12.01 -10.11
N CYS A 18 -10.16 11.29 -10.70
CA CYS A 18 -9.09 10.61 -9.98
C CYS A 18 -8.05 11.56 -9.38
N ALA A 19 -8.00 12.83 -9.81
CA ALA A 19 -7.02 13.78 -9.32
C ALA A 19 -7.13 14.03 -7.81
N SER A 20 -8.34 14.20 -7.30
CA SER A 20 -8.59 14.40 -5.86
C SER A 20 -8.19 13.18 -5.03
N LEU A 21 -8.40 11.97 -5.56
CA LEU A 21 -8.04 10.72 -4.89
C LEU A 21 -6.51 10.54 -4.83
N ILE A 22 -5.79 10.91 -5.89
CA ILE A 22 -4.32 10.87 -5.92
C ILE A 22 -3.74 11.87 -4.92
N PHE A 23 -4.33 13.06 -4.79
CA PHE A 23 -3.91 14.01 -3.75
C PHE A 23 -4.09 13.43 -2.36
N LEU A 24 -5.20 12.75 -2.11
CA LEU A 24 -5.48 12.14 -0.81
C LEU A 24 -4.47 11.03 -0.49
N ILE A 25 -4.15 10.17 -1.45
CA ILE A 25 -3.12 9.12 -1.31
C ILE A 25 -1.73 9.72 -1.09
N ALA A 26 -1.43 10.87 -1.71
CA ALA A 26 -0.14 11.53 -1.55
C ALA A 26 0.14 11.93 -0.08
N TYR A 27 -0.89 12.20 0.71
CA TYR A 27 -0.75 12.44 2.15
C TYR A 27 -0.37 11.18 2.94
N ALA A 28 -0.72 9.99 2.45
CA ALA A 28 -0.32 8.73 3.09
C ALA A 28 1.16 8.39 2.89
N LEU A 29 1.79 8.89 1.82
CA LEU A 29 3.17 8.53 1.47
C LEU A 29 4.21 8.75 2.59
N PRO A 30 4.26 9.90 3.29
CA PRO A 30 5.21 10.10 4.37
C PRO A 30 4.98 9.12 5.54
N PHE A 31 3.72 8.80 5.83
CA PHE A 31 3.39 7.83 6.88
C PHE A 31 3.76 6.42 6.46
N ALA A 32 3.46 6.01 5.24
CA ALA A 32 3.86 4.73 4.67
C ALA A 32 5.39 4.55 4.65
N ALA A 33 6.14 5.61 4.34
CA ALA A 33 7.60 5.60 4.40
C ALA A 33 8.12 5.38 5.82
N LEU A 34 7.56 6.10 6.81
CA LEU A 34 7.91 5.94 8.23
C LEU A 34 7.54 4.54 8.75
N HIS A 35 6.36 4.04 8.38
CA HIS A 35 5.91 2.68 8.72
C HIS A 35 6.87 1.64 8.16
N SER A 36 7.21 1.72 6.87
CA SER A 36 8.14 0.81 6.21
C SER A 36 9.55 0.83 6.82
N CYS A 37 10.07 2.02 7.15
CA CYS A 37 11.37 2.16 7.84
C CYS A 37 11.33 1.52 9.23
N SER A 38 10.25 1.72 9.99
CA SER A 38 10.08 1.12 11.32
C SER A 38 9.99 -0.40 11.23
N CYS A 39 9.23 -0.93 10.28
CA CYS A 39 9.14 -2.37 10.03
C CYS A 39 10.50 -2.96 9.63
N GLY A 40 11.24 -2.28 8.75
CA GLY A 40 12.59 -2.68 8.36
C GLY A 40 13.57 -2.74 9.55
N TYR A 41 13.49 -1.76 10.45
CA TYR A 41 14.29 -1.75 11.67
C TYR A 41 14.00 -2.97 12.56
N PHE A 42 12.74 -3.29 12.81
CA PHE A 42 12.37 -4.46 13.63
C PHE A 42 12.71 -5.78 12.96
N LEU A 43 12.60 -5.87 11.63
CA LEU A 43 13.06 -7.04 10.86
C LEU A 43 14.58 -7.23 10.99
N GLY A 44 15.36 -6.14 10.94
CA GLY A 44 16.81 -6.17 11.17
C GLY A 44 17.18 -6.66 12.56
N LEU A 45 16.34 -6.40 13.57
CA LEU A 45 16.46 -6.93 14.93
C LEU A 45 15.93 -8.38 15.07
N LYS A 46 15.52 -9.04 13.99
CA LYS A 46 14.87 -10.37 13.98
C LYS A 46 13.56 -10.42 14.78
N GLN A 47 12.91 -9.28 15.00
CA GLN A 47 11.63 -9.16 15.69
C GLN A 47 10.46 -9.14 14.70
N ILE A 48 10.13 -10.29 14.11
CA ILE A 48 9.11 -10.43 13.06
C ILE A 48 7.68 -10.12 13.59
N ARG A 49 7.45 -10.28 14.89
CA ARG A 49 6.12 -10.10 15.50
C ARG A 49 5.56 -8.69 15.35
N LEU A 50 6.40 -7.67 15.47
CA LEU A 50 5.95 -6.26 15.40
C LEU A 50 5.51 -5.84 14.00
N PRO A 51 6.26 -6.11 12.93
CA PRO A 51 5.78 -5.87 11.57
C PRO A 51 4.48 -6.60 11.24
N ALA A 52 4.37 -7.87 11.63
CA ALA A 52 3.14 -8.66 11.40
C ALA A 52 1.93 -8.08 12.14
N LEU A 53 2.09 -7.71 13.41
CA LEU A 53 1.03 -7.08 14.21
C LEU A 53 0.65 -5.70 13.66
N SER A 54 1.62 -4.90 13.21
CA SER A 54 1.33 -3.59 12.64
C SER A 54 0.53 -3.69 11.34
N GLN A 55 0.82 -4.68 10.48
CA GLN A 55 0.04 -4.95 9.27
C GLN A 55 -1.39 -5.39 9.59
N LEU A 56 -1.57 -6.29 10.56
CA LEU A 56 -2.91 -6.70 11.00
C LEU A 56 -3.69 -5.52 11.57
N PHE A 57 -3.05 -4.70 12.40
CA PHE A 57 -3.65 -3.51 12.98
C PHE A 57 -4.05 -2.50 11.91
N GLU A 58 -3.19 -2.27 10.91
CA GLU A 58 -3.50 -1.43 9.75
C GLU A 58 -4.77 -1.89 9.04
N GLN A 59 -4.89 -3.20 8.75
CA GLN A 59 -6.06 -3.75 8.07
C GLN A 59 -7.33 -3.62 8.92
N LEU A 60 -7.24 -3.90 10.22
CA LEU A 60 -8.37 -3.73 11.13
C LEU A 60 -8.84 -2.27 11.17
N VAL A 61 -7.92 -1.33 11.35
CA VAL A 61 -8.26 0.10 11.35
C VAL A 61 -8.85 0.53 10.02
N ARG A 62 -8.31 0.07 8.90
CA ARG A 62 -8.86 0.33 7.55
C ARG A 62 -10.31 -0.13 7.43
N ILE A 63 -10.60 -1.36 7.84
CA ILE A 63 -11.95 -1.93 7.79
C ILE A 63 -12.89 -1.14 8.71
N PHE A 64 -12.50 -0.90 9.95
CA PHE A 64 -13.30 -0.13 10.91
C PHE A 64 -13.57 1.28 10.41
N PHE A 65 -12.57 1.94 9.84
CA PHE A 65 -12.69 3.31 9.35
C PHE A 65 -13.64 3.39 8.15
N VAL A 66 -13.55 2.43 7.23
CA VAL A 66 -14.46 2.35 6.07
C VAL A 66 -15.89 2.08 6.53
N ILE A 67 -16.10 1.13 7.45
CA ILE A 67 -17.44 0.82 7.99
C ILE A 67 -18.00 2.04 8.72
N PHE A 68 -17.19 2.70 9.54
CA PHE A 68 -17.59 3.90 10.28
C PHE A 68 -18.02 5.03 9.35
N LEU A 69 -17.22 5.32 8.33
CA LEU A 69 -17.54 6.36 7.35
C LEU A 69 -18.79 5.97 6.52
N TYR A 70 -18.91 4.70 6.16
CA TYR A 70 -20.08 4.22 5.40
C TYR A 70 -21.38 4.35 6.22
N THR A 71 -21.35 3.99 7.51
CA THR A 71 -22.53 4.12 8.39
C THR A 71 -22.85 5.58 8.69
N ALA A 72 -21.84 6.44 8.83
CA ALA A 72 -22.04 7.88 9.03
C ALA A 72 -22.65 8.55 7.79
N ASP A 73 -22.22 8.12 6.59
CA ASP A 73 -22.71 8.66 5.30
C ASP A 73 -24.09 8.12 4.91
N ALA A 74 -24.48 6.95 5.44
CA ALA A 74 -25.81 6.37 5.21
C ALA A 74 -26.97 7.26 5.66
N HIS A 75 -26.69 8.22 6.56
CA HIS A 75 -27.65 9.25 6.99
C HIS A 75 -27.75 10.45 6.04
N THR A 76 -26.85 10.58 5.06
CA THR A 76 -26.79 11.75 4.15
C THR A 76 -27.16 11.45 2.70
N ALA A 77 -27.71 10.26 2.39
CA ALA A 77 -28.13 9.84 1.03
C ALA A 77 -27.03 9.96 -0.06
N PHE A 78 -25.77 9.89 0.34
CA PHE A 78 -24.62 9.96 -0.56
C PHE A 78 -24.30 8.55 -1.09
N THR A 79 -24.12 8.41 -2.40
CA THR A 79 -23.63 7.17 -3.00
C THR A 79 -22.25 6.84 -2.44
N PRO A 80 -21.96 5.58 -2.06
CA PRO A 80 -20.66 5.21 -1.48
C PRO A 80 -19.54 5.61 -2.43
N SER A 81 -18.80 6.63 -2.03
CA SER A 81 -17.73 7.21 -2.85
C SER A 81 -16.46 6.39 -2.69
N VAL A 82 -15.73 6.19 -3.79
CA VAL A 82 -14.37 5.62 -3.78
C VAL A 82 -13.45 6.39 -2.80
N ALA A 83 -13.75 7.66 -2.52
CA ALA A 83 -13.05 8.47 -1.53
C ALA A 83 -13.08 7.86 -0.12
N ILE A 84 -14.17 7.20 0.29
CA ILE A 84 -14.25 6.52 1.60
C ILE A 84 -13.22 5.40 1.70
N ALA A 85 -13.05 4.61 0.64
CA ALA A 85 -12.05 3.55 0.61
C ALA A 85 -10.62 4.12 0.68
N VAL A 86 -10.37 5.22 -0.03
CA VAL A 86 -9.06 5.90 -0.01
C VAL A 86 -8.78 6.51 1.37
N LEU A 87 -9.78 7.13 2.01
CA LEU A 87 -9.66 7.62 3.38
C LEU A 87 -9.38 6.49 4.38
N GLY A 88 -9.96 5.33 4.18
CA GLY A 88 -9.67 4.12 4.97
C GLY A 88 -8.20 3.70 4.85
N ILE A 89 -7.64 3.74 3.63
CA ILE A 89 -6.22 3.43 3.39
C ILE A 89 -5.33 4.44 4.14
N VAL A 90 -5.58 5.73 3.99
CA VAL A 90 -4.82 6.79 4.66
C VAL A 90 -4.91 6.66 6.18
N GLY A 91 -6.11 6.42 6.71
CA GLY A 91 -6.34 6.23 8.15
C GLY A 91 -5.61 5.00 8.72
N GLY A 92 -5.62 3.89 7.97
CA GLY A 92 -4.89 2.67 8.33
C GLY A 92 -3.38 2.89 8.41
N GLU A 93 -2.80 3.54 7.40
CA GLU A 93 -1.37 3.87 7.37
C GLU A 93 -0.94 4.80 8.51
N ILE A 94 -1.73 5.83 8.80
CA ILE A 94 -1.47 6.74 9.91
C ILE A 94 -1.48 5.97 11.23
N ALA A 95 -2.50 5.16 11.49
CA ALA A 95 -2.63 4.40 12.72
C ALA A 95 -1.49 3.38 12.91
N ALA A 96 -1.11 2.65 11.85
CA ALA A 96 0.00 1.71 11.86
C ALA A 96 1.34 2.42 12.14
N THR A 97 1.55 3.58 11.54
CA THR A 97 2.74 4.40 11.78
C THR A 97 2.83 4.83 13.25
N PHE A 98 1.73 5.32 13.83
CA PHE A 98 1.69 5.69 15.25
C PHE A 98 1.98 4.51 16.16
N LEU A 99 1.41 3.33 15.87
CA LEU A 99 1.67 2.10 16.63
C LEU A 99 3.16 1.74 16.58
N CYS A 100 3.78 1.76 15.40
CA CYS A 100 5.20 1.46 15.23
C CYS A 100 6.09 2.46 15.97
N ILE A 101 5.81 3.76 15.86
CA ILE A 101 6.56 4.81 16.57
C ILE A 101 6.40 4.66 18.09
N HIS A 102 5.20 4.38 18.57
CA HIS A 102 4.95 4.16 19.98
C HIS A 102 5.74 2.95 20.51
N LYS A 103 5.75 1.85 19.76
CA LYS A 103 6.53 0.66 20.10
C LYS A 103 8.04 0.93 20.05
N LEU A 104 8.50 1.71 19.08
CA LEU A 104 9.91 2.11 18.99
C LEU A 104 10.35 2.92 20.21
N ARG A 105 9.49 3.84 20.70
CA ARG A 105 9.75 4.64 21.91
C ARG A 105 9.71 3.81 23.20
N THR A 106 8.77 2.87 23.29
CA THR A 106 8.60 2.04 24.51
C THR A 106 9.58 0.87 24.56
N ALA A 107 10.16 0.44 23.46
CA ALA A 107 11.13 -0.64 23.41
C ALA A 107 12.44 -0.31 24.15
N GLY A 108 12.64 0.94 24.59
CA GLY A 108 13.73 1.34 25.46
C GLY A 108 15.13 0.96 24.97
N GLN A 109 15.24 0.56 23.71
CA GLN A 109 16.53 0.30 23.09
C GLN A 109 17.27 1.64 23.09
N PRO A 110 18.35 1.80 23.87
CA PRO A 110 19.14 3.00 23.74
C PRO A 110 19.55 3.06 22.28
N PHE A 111 19.12 4.12 21.61
CA PHE A 111 19.72 4.53 20.34
C PHE A 111 21.17 4.83 20.70
N SER A 112 21.96 3.75 20.81
CA SER A 112 23.39 3.89 20.97
C SER A 112 23.86 4.47 19.65
N PRO A 113 24.25 5.74 19.61
CA PRO A 113 24.90 6.26 18.44
C PRO A 113 26.23 5.54 18.34
N HIS A 114 26.24 4.38 17.71
CA HIS A 114 27.47 3.81 17.23
C HIS A 114 28.08 4.89 16.35
N ARG A 115 29.21 5.38 16.76
CA ARG A 115 29.94 6.54 16.18
C ARG A 115 30.57 6.25 14.81
N GLU A 116 30.10 5.24 14.12
CA GLU A 116 30.39 5.09 12.69
C GLU A 116 29.63 6.22 11.97
N PRO A 117 30.31 7.05 11.18
CA PRO A 117 29.63 8.11 10.46
C PRO A 117 28.57 7.46 9.58
N ALA A 118 27.29 7.79 9.84
CA ALA A 118 26.14 7.24 9.13
C ALA A 118 26.30 7.33 7.60
N LEU A 119 27.12 8.26 7.15
CA LEU A 119 27.46 8.48 5.74
C LEU A 119 28.24 7.32 5.12
N SER A 120 29.04 6.57 5.89
CA SER A 120 29.85 5.44 5.38
C SER A 120 29.03 4.18 5.16
N ALA A 121 27.91 4.03 5.87
CA ALA A 121 26.99 2.90 5.71
C ALA A 121 25.98 3.07 4.54
N VAL A 122 25.75 4.30 4.07
CA VAL A 122 24.77 4.59 3.02
C VAL A 122 25.13 3.96 1.67
N PRO A 123 26.37 4.02 1.14
CA PRO A 123 26.68 3.45 -0.17
C PRO A 123 26.46 1.93 -0.26
N PRO A 124 26.93 1.08 0.67
CA PRO A 124 26.69 -0.36 0.59
C PRO A 124 25.22 -0.73 0.75
N LEU A 125 24.47 0.00 1.60
CA LEU A 125 23.02 -0.18 1.73
C LEU A 125 22.29 0.19 0.44
N LEU A 126 22.65 1.29 -0.19
CA LEU A 126 22.05 1.74 -1.45
C LEU A 126 22.31 0.73 -2.57
N PHE A 127 23.55 0.24 -2.66
CA PHE A 127 23.94 -0.74 -3.67
C PHE A 127 23.19 -2.07 -3.52
N SER A 128 22.97 -2.52 -2.27
CA SER A 128 22.18 -3.73 -1.98
C SER A 128 20.68 -3.53 -2.17
N ALA A 129 20.16 -2.34 -1.86
CA ALA A 129 18.73 -2.03 -2.00
C ALA A 129 18.31 -1.75 -3.45
N LEU A 130 19.23 -1.28 -4.30
CA LEU A 130 18.94 -0.85 -5.67
C LEU A 130 18.35 -1.97 -6.54
N PRO A 131 18.92 -3.20 -6.61
CA PRO A 131 18.34 -4.27 -7.42
C PRO A 131 16.98 -4.73 -6.90
N LEU A 132 16.79 -4.77 -5.58
CA LEU A 132 15.50 -5.13 -4.97
C LEU A 132 14.44 -4.07 -5.27
N THR A 133 14.79 -2.80 -5.17
CA THR A 133 13.88 -1.68 -5.49
C THR A 133 13.55 -1.67 -6.98
N ALA A 134 14.53 -1.86 -7.85
CA ALA A 134 14.32 -1.93 -9.29
C ALA A 134 13.38 -3.07 -9.67
N SER A 135 13.57 -4.25 -9.09
CA SER A 135 12.68 -5.39 -9.30
C SER A 135 11.23 -5.08 -8.87
N ARG A 136 11.03 -4.47 -7.71
CA ARG A 136 9.69 -4.07 -7.24
C ARG A 136 9.06 -3.00 -8.13
N VAL A 137 9.84 -2.02 -8.57
CA VAL A 137 9.34 -0.98 -9.49
C VAL A 137 8.91 -1.60 -10.81
N LEU A 138 9.70 -2.51 -11.38
CA LEU A 138 9.33 -3.23 -12.61
C LEU A 138 8.05 -4.03 -12.45
N LEU A 139 7.91 -4.80 -11.35
CA LEU A 139 6.69 -5.54 -11.07
C LEU A 139 5.46 -4.62 -10.96
N ASN A 140 5.58 -3.49 -10.25
CA ASN A 140 4.50 -2.52 -10.14
C ASN A 140 4.14 -1.88 -11.48
N LEU A 141 5.13 -1.65 -12.35
CA LEU A 141 4.88 -1.16 -13.71
C LEU A 141 4.11 -2.20 -14.55
N PHE A 142 4.49 -3.47 -14.49
CA PHE A 142 3.76 -4.53 -15.19
C PHE A 142 2.34 -4.68 -14.66
N GLN A 143 2.12 -4.63 -13.35
CA GLN A 143 0.79 -4.64 -12.76
C GLN A 143 -0.06 -3.44 -13.19
N SER A 144 0.56 -2.27 -13.32
CA SER A 144 -0.13 -1.08 -13.84
C SER A 144 -0.52 -1.22 -15.31
N LEU A 145 0.38 -1.79 -16.13
CA LEU A 145 0.08 -2.10 -17.53
C LEU A 145 -1.06 -3.12 -17.66
N GLU A 146 -1.05 -4.16 -16.83
CA GLU A 146 -2.11 -5.15 -16.75
C GLU A 146 -3.45 -4.50 -16.39
N ALA A 147 -3.47 -3.65 -15.34
CA ALA A 147 -4.67 -2.96 -14.89
C ALA A 147 -5.31 -2.05 -15.94
N ILE A 148 -4.53 -1.55 -16.89
CA ILE A 148 -5.02 -0.72 -18.00
C ILE A 148 -5.39 -1.59 -19.21
N SER A 149 -4.54 -2.55 -19.57
CA SER A 149 -4.70 -3.31 -20.82
C SER A 149 -5.87 -4.29 -20.77
N ILE A 150 -6.15 -4.93 -19.65
CA ILE A 150 -7.26 -5.89 -19.55
C ILE A 150 -8.63 -5.22 -19.76
N PRO A 151 -8.99 -4.13 -19.03
CA PRO A 151 -10.26 -3.44 -19.30
C PRO A 151 -10.36 -2.88 -20.72
N LEU A 152 -9.26 -2.37 -21.28
CA LEU A 152 -9.24 -1.88 -22.66
C LEU A 152 -9.47 -3.01 -23.67
N ALA A 153 -8.90 -4.18 -23.47
CA ALA A 153 -9.13 -5.33 -24.31
C ALA A 153 -10.61 -5.77 -24.28
N LEU A 154 -11.19 -5.84 -23.07
CA LEU A 154 -12.61 -6.18 -22.91
C LEU A 154 -13.55 -5.18 -23.62
N GLN A 155 -13.21 -3.89 -23.58
CA GLN A 155 -13.95 -2.87 -24.34
C GLN A 155 -13.87 -3.08 -25.86
N LYS A 156 -12.71 -3.50 -26.38
CA LYS A 156 -12.56 -3.84 -27.82
C LYS A 156 -13.41 -5.03 -28.24
N TYR A 157 -13.74 -5.93 -27.32
CA TYR A 157 -14.67 -7.04 -27.55
C TYR A 157 -16.14 -6.64 -27.42
N GLY A 158 -16.44 -5.34 -27.29
CA GLY A 158 -17.83 -4.82 -27.26
C GLY A 158 -18.43 -4.67 -25.87
N MET A 159 -17.66 -4.84 -24.79
CA MET A 159 -18.14 -4.56 -23.43
C MET A 159 -18.21 -3.06 -23.17
N SER A 160 -19.22 -2.62 -22.41
CA SER A 160 -19.27 -1.24 -21.93
C SER A 160 -18.12 -0.97 -20.93
N ILE A 161 -17.73 0.30 -20.79
CA ILE A 161 -16.66 0.72 -19.87
C ILE A 161 -16.94 0.24 -18.43
N SER A 162 -18.17 0.42 -17.96
CA SER A 162 -18.53 0.01 -16.59
C SER A 162 -18.49 -1.51 -16.41
N ALA A 163 -18.93 -2.29 -17.40
CA ALA A 163 -18.90 -3.75 -17.36
C ALA A 163 -17.47 -4.29 -17.39
N SER A 164 -16.60 -3.72 -18.22
CA SER A 164 -15.19 -4.13 -18.30
C SER A 164 -14.43 -3.86 -17.00
N LEU A 165 -14.65 -2.69 -16.40
CA LEU A 165 -14.04 -2.35 -15.10
C LEU A 165 -14.58 -3.22 -13.95
N SER A 166 -15.90 -3.50 -13.95
CA SER A 166 -16.52 -4.39 -12.97
C SER A 166 -15.97 -5.82 -13.07
N THR A 167 -15.85 -6.36 -14.28
CA THR A 167 -15.29 -7.69 -14.52
C THR A 167 -13.83 -7.77 -14.07
N TYR A 168 -13.04 -6.76 -14.39
CA TYR A 168 -11.67 -6.68 -13.91
C TYR A 168 -11.60 -6.57 -12.38
N GLY A 169 -12.47 -5.79 -11.77
CA GLY A 169 -12.56 -5.65 -10.32
C GLY A 169 -12.92 -6.97 -9.61
N ILE A 170 -13.83 -7.77 -10.17
CA ILE A 170 -14.16 -9.09 -9.64
C ILE A 170 -12.96 -10.05 -9.79
N LEU A 171 -12.29 -10.02 -10.94
CA LEU A 171 -11.11 -10.85 -11.17
C LEU A 171 -10.00 -10.56 -10.15
N THR A 172 -9.62 -9.31 -9.99
CA THR A 172 -8.50 -8.89 -9.15
C THR A 172 -8.86 -8.79 -7.67
N GLY A 173 -10.11 -8.44 -7.34
CA GLY A 173 -10.57 -8.27 -5.97
C GLY A 173 -11.06 -9.55 -5.30
N ILE A 174 -11.51 -10.53 -6.05
CA ILE A 174 -12.10 -11.76 -5.50
C ILE A 174 -11.42 -13.01 -6.05
N ALA A 175 -11.40 -13.19 -7.38
CA ALA A 175 -10.97 -14.44 -7.97
C ALA A 175 -9.47 -14.71 -7.76
N LEU A 176 -8.60 -13.74 -8.08
CA LEU A 176 -7.16 -13.87 -7.91
C LEU A 176 -6.74 -14.08 -6.44
N PRO A 177 -7.22 -13.31 -5.45
CA PRO A 177 -6.92 -13.57 -4.05
C PRO A 177 -7.33 -14.96 -3.58
N CYS A 178 -8.49 -15.46 -4.01
CA CYS A 178 -8.94 -16.82 -3.66
C CYS A 178 -8.03 -17.90 -4.26
N ILE A 179 -7.64 -17.76 -5.53
CA ILE A 179 -6.77 -18.72 -6.22
C ILE A 179 -5.35 -18.67 -5.64
N LEU A 180 -4.85 -17.49 -5.32
CA LEU A 180 -3.49 -17.29 -4.82
C LEU A 180 -3.36 -17.47 -3.29
N PHE A 181 -4.46 -17.70 -2.58
CA PHE A 181 -4.45 -17.89 -1.12
C PHE A 181 -3.48 -18.98 -0.65
N PRO A 182 -3.41 -20.18 -1.28
CA PRO A 182 -2.44 -21.19 -0.89
C PRO A 182 -0.98 -20.74 -1.05
N SER A 183 -0.67 -19.98 -2.09
CA SER A 183 0.68 -19.46 -2.33
C SER A 183 1.07 -18.38 -1.32
N ALA A 184 0.10 -17.58 -0.85
CA ALA A 184 0.31 -16.60 0.21
C ALA A 184 0.69 -17.27 1.54
N LEU A 185 0.02 -18.38 1.88
CA LEU A 185 0.38 -19.18 3.06
C LEU A 185 1.79 -19.74 2.96
N THR A 186 2.13 -20.36 1.82
CA THR A 186 3.46 -20.93 1.58
C THR A 186 4.55 -19.88 1.67
N ASN A 187 4.30 -18.68 1.12
CA ASN A 187 5.23 -17.56 1.16
C ASN A 187 5.44 -17.04 2.60
N SER A 188 4.37 -16.98 3.40
CA SER A 188 4.44 -16.59 4.81
C SER A 188 5.27 -17.58 5.64
N ILE A 189 5.09 -18.88 5.42
CA ILE A 189 5.87 -19.94 6.08
C ILE A 189 7.34 -19.84 5.64
N SER A 190 7.60 -19.65 4.35
CA SER A 190 8.95 -19.51 3.79
C SER A 190 9.72 -18.34 4.41
N THR A 191 9.05 -17.20 4.56
CA THR A 191 9.66 -16.01 5.19
C THR A 191 9.93 -16.18 6.68
N MET A 192 9.14 -17.02 7.38
CA MET A 192 9.38 -17.34 8.79
C MET A 192 10.53 -18.35 9.01
N LEU A 193 10.81 -19.19 8.01
CA LEU A 193 11.87 -20.19 8.05
C LEU A 193 13.23 -19.66 7.59
N LEU A 194 13.28 -18.50 6.97
CA LEU A 194 14.53 -17.83 6.65
C LEU A 194 15.18 -17.31 7.95
N PRO A 195 16.43 -17.74 8.25
CA PRO A 195 17.12 -17.39 9.49
C PRO A 195 17.51 -15.92 9.55
#